data_8d569c1bccd38e510a0779910729181a
#
_entry.id   8d569c1bccd38e510a0779910729181a
#
_cell.length_a   1.000
_cell.length_b   1.000
_cell.length_c   1.000
_cell.angle_alpha   90.00
_cell.angle_beta   90.00
_cell.angle_gamma   90.00
#
_symmetry.space_group_name_H-M   'P 1'
#
loop_
_entity.id
_entity.type
_entity.pdbx_description
1 polymer ?
#
loop_
_entity_poly.entity_id
_entity_poly.type
_entity_poly.pdbx_seq_one_letter_code
_entity_poly.pdbx_strand_id
1 'polypeptide(L)'
;MKLASALGSLASLLAGVLTSAGYYLADAAVSAVSALAAANLTEPVVTDEQAAREKHILQELPARLRVHILDSLDCLRSSTPARRMIMADAVISLPSYLTSMFVQQRLTQQGWAMEWLFLPGLLAGAAGMAGASLGRRLHPKRLRALYFGCALLVGTGTLLAGAAPALLCAAGPVLVQGALSVWFLHSMQRLNDAIPSDRRATLISVDSMAYSLLMIPASPLVGLVGDLAGQAGAGLCVLGALVAVSGLAAAGKTRYNGRGA
;
A
#
# COMPACT_ATOMS: atom_id res chain seq x y z
N MET A 1 6.40 -1.66 10.76
CA MET A 1 6.60 -1.10 9.40
C MET A 1 6.59 0.43 9.35
N LYS A 2 5.67 1.17 10.02
CA LYS A 2 5.61 2.66 9.91
C LYS A 2 6.76 3.40 10.60
N LEU A 3 7.36 2.83 11.64
CA LEU A 3 8.55 3.37 12.28
C LEU A 3 9.76 3.29 11.35
N ALA A 4 9.88 2.22 10.58
CA ALA A 4 10.94 2.05 9.60
C ALA A 4 10.83 3.04 8.43
N SER A 5 9.61 3.35 7.97
CA SER A 5 9.41 4.39 6.93
C SER A 5 9.70 5.80 7.45
N ALA A 6 9.37 6.09 8.71
CA ALA A 6 9.73 7.36 9.36
C ALA A 6 11.24 7.49 9.55
N LEU A 7 11.92 6.41 9.93
CA LEU A 7 13.38 6.36 10.03
C LEU A 7 14.04 6.49 8.65
N GLY A 8 13.46 5.89 7.62
CA GLY A 8 13.91 6.08 6.23
C GLY A 8 13.78 7.53 5.75
N SER A 9 12.69 8.21 6.13
CA SER A 9 12.53 9.65 5.82
C SER A 9 13.49 10.54 6.62
N LEU A 10 13.86 10.17 7.84
CA LEU A 10 14.92 10.83 8.62
C LEU A 10 16.31 10.56 8.01
N ALA A 11 16.55 9.36 7.48
CA ALA A 11 17.81 9.04 6.80
C ALA A 11 17.98 9.87 5.51
N SER A 12 16.90 10.23 4.82
CA SER A 12 16.98 11.13 3.65
C SER A 12 17.37 12.57 4.02
N LEU A 13 17.15 12.99 5.27
CA LEU A 13 17.68 14.26 5.82
C LEU A 13 19.20 14.26 5.86
N LEU A 14 19.81 13.12 6.20
CA LEU A 14 21.25 12.94 6.21
C LEU A 14 21.85 12.85 4.81
N ALA A 15 21.04 12.54 3.78
CA ALA A 15 21.49 12.47 2.39
C ALA A 15 21.91 13.83 1.81
N GLY A 16 21.37 14.94 2.33
CA GLY A 16 21.81 16.29 1.98
C GLY A 16 23.18 16.67 2.58
N VAL A 17 23.61 15.96 3.62
CA VAL A 17 24.86 16.22 4.35
C VAL A 17 25.92 15.17 4.01
N LEU A 18 25.50 13.95 3.68
CA LEU A 18 26.38 12.83 3.32
C LEU A 18 26.51 12.73 1.81
N THR A 19 27.73 12.42 1.34
CA THR A 19 27.93 11.99 -0.04
C THR A 19 27.07 10.76 -0.33
N SER A 20 26.72 10.51 -1.59
CA SER A 20 25.92 9.33 -2.00
C SER A 20 26.48 8.02 -1.45
N ALA A 21 27.82 7.89 -1.36
CA ALA A 21 28.49 6.74 -0.73
C ALA A 21 28.17 6.62 0.77
N GLY A 22 28.14 7.74 1.50
CA GLY A 22 27.78 7.74 2.93
C GLY A 22 26.34 7.32 3.19
N TYR A 23 25.42 7.69 2.30
CA TYR A 23 24.02 7.25 2.37
C TYR A 23 23.90 5.72 2.23
N TYR A 24 24.53 5.13 1.21
CA TYR A 24 24.50 3.68 1.00
C TYR A 24 25.19 2.91 2.14
N LEU A 25 26.25 3.46 2.73
CA LEU A 25 26.89 2.86 3.91
C LEU A 25 25.97 2.90 5.14
N ALA A 26 25.25 4.00 5.37
CA ALA A 26 24.29 4.10 6.46
C ALA A 26 23.12 3.12 6.28
N ASP A 27 22.58 3.00 5.07
CA ASP A 27 21.52 2.04 4.73
C ASP A 27 22.00 0.59 4.91
N ALA A 28 23.22 0.26 4.46
CA ALA A 28 23.83 -1.04 4.65
C ALA A 28 24.04 -1.36 6.14
N ALA A 29 24.44 -0.38 6.95
CA ALA A 29 24.59 -0.56 8.39
C ALA A 29 23.25 -0.84 9.09
N VAL A 30 22.20 -0.08 8.75
CA VAL A 30 20.84 -0.30 9.29
C VAL A 30 20.32 -1.67 8.86
N SER A 31 20.55 -2.07 7.62
CA SER A 31 20.16 -3.39 7.10
C SER A 31 20.91 -4.52 7.82
N ALA A 32 22.21 -4.35 8.08
CA ALA A 32 23.03 -5.31 8.84
C ALA A 32 22.53 -5.46 10.29
N VAL A 33 22.22 -4.34 10.98
CA VAL A 33 21.65 -4.37 12.33
C VAL A 33 20.29 -5.08 12.34
N SER A 34 19.45 -4.82 11.32
CA SER A 34 18.16 -5.47 11.18
C SER A 34 18.30 -6.98 10.94
N ALA A 35 19.27 -7.40 10.12
CA ALA A 35 19.58 -8.81 9.88
C ALA A 35 20.11 -9.51 11.14
N LEU A 36 20.98 -8.84 11.90
CA LEU A 36 21.47 -9.35 13.18
C LEU A 36 20.36 -9.46 14.23
N ALA A 37 19.46 -8.48 14.28
CA ALA A 37 18.30 -8.55 15.15
C ALA A 37 17.37 -9.71 14.75
N ALA A 38 17.15 -9.92 13.46
CA ALA A 38 16.35 -11.04 12.94
C ALA A 38 16.99 -12.40 13.23
N ALA A 39 18.32 -12.51 13.16
CA ALA A 39 19.06 -13.73 13.49
C ALA A 39 18.95 -14.14 14.97
N ASN A 40 18.65 -13.18 15.86
CA ASN A 40 18.41 -13.44 17.28
C ASN A 40 16.94 -13.75 17.61
N LEU A 41 16.03 -13.70 16.62
CA LEU A 41 14.65 -14.12 16.80
C LEU A 41 14.61 -15.65 16.75
N THR A 42 14.37 -16.27 17.90
CA THR A 42 14.07 -17.71 17.96
C THR A 42 12.61 -17.90 17.57
N GLU A 43 12.37 -18.59 16.46
CA GLU A 43 11.01 -18.99 16.12
C GLU A 43 10.49 -19.98 17.18
N PRO A 44 9.31 -19.77 17.74
CA PRO A 44 8.71 -20.77 18.61
C PRO A 44 8.50 -22.06 17.80
N VAL A 45 9.16 -23.16 18.21
CA VAL A 45 8.97 -24.47 17.60
C VAL A 45 7.53 -24.90 17.83
N VAL A 46 6.72 -24.83 16.78
CA VAL A 46 5.27 -25.10 16.89
C VAL A 46 4.99 -26.61 16.84
N THR A 47 5.83 -27.42 16.19
CA THR A 47 5.76 -28.90 16.23
C THR A 47 7.03 -29.52 15.66
N ASP A 48 7.43 -30.71 16.18
CA ASP A 48 8.55 -31.51 15.67
C ASP A 48 8.38 -31.94 14.20
N GLU A 49 7.14 -31.99 13.69
CA GLU A 49 6.83 -32.24 12.29
C GLU A 49 7.26 -31.12 11.34
N GLN A 50 7.32 -29.87 11.81
CA GLN A 50 7.77 -28.75 10.98
C GLN A 50 9.30 -28.78 10.79
N ALA A 51 10.05 -29.15 11.81
CA ALA A 51 11.50 -29.28 11.72
C ALA A 51 11.94 -30.42 10.76
N ALA A 52 11.16 -31.51 10.68
CA ALA A 52 11.40 -32.60 9.73
C ALA A 52 11.06 -32.21 8.28
N ARG A 53 10.11 -31.28 8.08
CA ARG A 53 9.70 -30.79 6.76
C ARG A 53 10.72 -29.85 6.12
N GLU A 54 11.50 -29.10 6.87
CA GLU A 54 12.46 -28.13 6.32
C GLU A 54 13.59 -28.75 5.47
N LYS A 55 14.00 -29.99 5.79
CA LYS A 55 15.10 -30.64 5.05
C LYS A 55 14.78 -31.01 3.59
N HIS A 56 13.50 -31.11 3.20
CA HIS A 56 13.09 -31.47 1.83
C HIS A 56 12.53 -30.28 1.03
N ILE A 57 12.50 -29.07 1.60
CA ILE A 57 11.82 -27.89 1.02
C ILE A 57 12.37 -27.50 -0.34
N LEU A 58 13.69 -27.51 -0.55
CA LEU A 58 14.28 -27.00 -1.78
C LEU A 58 13.98 -27.85 -3.04
N GLN A 59 13.81 -29.17 -2.89
CA GLN A 59 13.49 -30.06 -4.01
C GLN A 59 12.01 -30.03 -4.42
N GLU A 60 11.12 -29.76 -3.47
CA GLU A 60 9.67 -29.72 -3.68
C GLU A 60 9.12 -28.29 -3.90
N LEU A 61 10.00 -27.28 -3.81
CA LEU A 61 9.59 -25.85 -3.90
C LEU A 61 8.72 -25.52 -5.12
N PRO A 62 9.05 -25.97 -6.35
CA PRO A 62 8.24 -25.66 -7.54
C PRO A 62 6.86 -26.30 -7.48
N ALA A 63 6.77 -27.54 -7.01
CA ALA A 63 5.50 -28.26 -6.90
C ALA A 63 4.61 -27.66 -5.81
N ARG A 64 5.18 -27.33 -4.65
CA ARG A 64 4.49 -26.66 -3.55
C ARG A 64 4.01 -25.25 -3.95
N LEU A 65 4.85 -24.47 -4.64
CA LEU A 65 4.49 -23.15 -5.13
C LEU A 65 3.28 -23.24 -6.08
N ARG A 66 3.27 -24.21 -6.99
CA ARG A 66 2.15 -24.45 -7.90
C ARG A 66 0.86 -24.82 -7.15
N VAL A 67 0.95 -25.71 -6.16
CA VAL A 67 -0.19 -26.07 -5.31
C VAL A 67 -0.72 -24.86 -4.56
N HIS A 68 0.16 -24.09 -3.92
CA HIS A 68 -0.23 -22.87 -3.21
C HIS A 68 -0.88 -21.82 -4.10
N ILE A 69 -0.38 -21.64 -5.34
CA ILE A 69 -0.98 -20.72 -6.30
C ILE A 69 -2.38 -21.21 -6.71
N LEU A 70 -2.53 -22.50 -7.00
CA LEU A 70 -3.82 -23.09 -7.39
C LEU A 70 -4.84 -23.03 -6.25
N ASP A 71 -4.44 -23.38 -5.03
CA ASP A 71 -5.30 -23.29 -3.84
C ASP A 71 -5.70 -21.83 -3.54
N SER A 72 -4.78 -20.89 -3.76
CA SER A 72 -5.06 -19.45 -3.64
C SER A 72 -6.09 -18.99 -4.67
N LEU A 73 -5.95 -19.42 -5.92
CA LEU A 73 -6.89 -19.11 -6.99
C LEU A 73 -8.27 -19.74 -6.75
N ASP A 74 -8.32 -20.97 -6.24
CA ASP A 74 -9.57 -21.63 -5.92
C ASP A 74 -10.27 -21.00 -4.72
N CYS A 75 -9.51 -20.58 -3.71
CA CYS A 75 -10.04 -19.79 -2.60
C CYS A 75 -10.62 -18.46 -3.07
N LEU A 76 -9.94 -17.77 -3.99
CA LEU A 76 -10.42 -16.54 -4.59
C LEU A 76 -11.69 -16.76 -5.43
N ARG A 77 -11.76 -17.87 -6.16
CA ARG A 77 -12.93 -18.22 -6.97
C ARG A 77 -14.14 -18.60 -6.12
N SER A 78 -13.93 -19.30 -5.02
CA SER A 78 -15.00 -19.78 -4.15
C SER A 78 -15.63 -18.70 -3.27
N SER A 79 -14.87 -17.64 -2.89
CA SER A 79 -15.35 -16.56 -2.01
C SER A 79 -15.51 -15.23 -2.75
N THR A 80 -16.70 -14.96 -3.26
CA THR A 80 -17.03 -13.65 -3.87
C THR A 80 -16.79 -12.44 -2.92
N PRO A 81 -17.09 -12.52 -1.61
CA PRO A 81 -16.77 -11.42 -0.69
C PRO A 81 -15.27 -11.16 -0.56
N ALA A 82 -14.46 -12.20 -0.37
CA ALA A 82 -13.00 -12.07 -0.25
C ALA A 82 -12.41 -11.48 -1.53
N ARG A 83 -12.80 -11.97 -2.70
CA ARG A 83 -12.34 -11.44 -4.00
C ARG A 83 -12.64 -9.95 -4.16
N ARG A 84 -13.85 -9.50 -3.78
CA ARG A 84 -14.21 -8.07 -3.87
C ARG A 84 -13.40 -7.22 -2.91
N MET A 85 -13.07 -7.72 -1.73
CA MET A 85 -12.25 -7.01 -0.76
C MET A 85 -10.80 -6.89 -1.26
N ILE A 86 -10.20 -7.99 -1.71
CA ILE A 86 -8.84 -8.01 -2.26
C ILE A 86 -8.72 -7.07 -3.46
N MET A 87 -9.69 -7.08 -4.37
CA MET A 87 -9.68 -6.14 -5.50
C MET A 87 -9.86 -4.68 -5.05
N ALA A 88 -10.68 -4.41 -4.04
CA ALA A 88 -10.83 -3.08 -3.47
C ALA A 88 -9.54 -2.61 -2.79
N ASP A 89 -8.89 -3.48 -2.01
CA ASP A 89 -7.60 -3.22 -1.39
C ASP A 89 -6.51 -2.93 -2.43
N ALA A 90 -6.40 -3.76 -3.44
CA ALA A 90 -5.41 -3.59 -4.50
C ALA A 90 -5.60 -2.26 -5.25
N VAL A 91 -6.85 -1.91 -5.63
CA VAL A 91 -7.15 -0.67 -6.36
C VAL A 91 -6.87 0.57 -5.51
N ILE A 92 -7.35 0.61 -4.26
CA ILE A 92 -7.18 1.78 -3.40
C ILE A 92 -5.71 1.97 -2.95
N SER A 93 -4.92 0.91 -2.96
CA SER A 93 -3.52 0.94 -2.53
C SER A 93 -2.55 1.39 -3.64
N LEU A 94 -2.93 1.30 -4.92
CA LEU A 94 -2.09 1.72 -6.05
C LEU A 94 -1.49 3.12 -5.89
N PRO A 95 -2.26 4.16 -5.48
CA PRO A 95 -1.73 5.50 -5.32
C PRO A 95 -0.65 5.64 -4.25
N SER A 96 -0.59 4.75 -3.27
CA SER A 96 0.34 4.87 -2.13
C SER A 96 1.80 4.98 -2.58
N TYR A 97 2.24 4.03 -3.38
CA TYR A 97 3.61 4.00 -3.88
C TYR A 97 3.83 5.03 -5.00
N LEU A 98 2.94 5.07 -5.98
CA LEU A 98 3.07 5.94 -7.15
C LEU A 98 3.04 7.42 -6.75
N THR A 99 2.16 7.81 -5.82
CA THR A 99 2.12 9.19 -5.31
C THR A 99 3.43 9.54 -4.62
N SER A 100 3.99 8.67 -3.78
CA SER A 100 5.25 8.93 -3.09
C SER A 100 6.43 9.06 -4.06
N MET A 101 6.45 8.26 -5.12
CA MET A 101 7.50 8.29 -6.14
C MET A 101 7.44 9.55 -7.00
N PHE A 102 6.27 9.85 -7.56
CA PHE A 102 6.13 10.96 -8.50
C PHE A 102 6.06 12.33 -7.83
N VAL A 103 5.66 12.43 -6.56
CA VAL A 103 5.64 13.69 -5.82
C VAL A 103 7.04 14.29 -5.70
N GLN A 104 8.06 13.49 -5.43
CA GLN A 104 9.43 13.99 -5.33
C GLN A 104 9.89 14.63 -6.67
N GLN A 105 9.62 13.96 -7.79
CA GLN A 105 9.92 14.50 -9.11
C GLN A 105 9.15 15.80 -9.40
N ARG A 106 7.86 15.84 -9.04
CA ARG A 106 7.01 17.03 -9.20
C ARG A 106 7.52 18.22 -8.39
N LEU A 107 7.87 18.00 -7.12
CA LEU A 107 8.38 19.05 -6.24
C LEU A 107 9.71 19.61 -6.72
N THR A 108 10.60 18.74 -7.23
CA THR A 108 11.85 19.16 -7.84
C THR A 108 11.60 20.03 -9.09
N GLN A 109 10.65 19.64 -9.96
CA GLN A 109 10.24 20.43 -11.13
C GLN A 109 9.63 21.80 -10.76
N GLN A 110 9.03 21.90 -9.58
CA GLN A 110 8.46 23.13 -9.05
C GLN A 110 9.46 23.97 -8.23
N GLY A 111 10.74 23.61 -8.27
CA GLY A 111 11.81 24.37 -7.63
C GLY A 111 11.99 24.15 -6.13
N TRP A 112 11.42 23.08 -5.57
CA TRP A 112 11.70 22.72 -4.16
C TRP A 112 13.16 22.31 -4.00
N ALA A 113 13.79 22.85 -2.96
CA ALA A 113 15.13 22.48 -2.60
C ALA A 113 15.19 21.00 -2.16
N MET A 114 16.25 20.30 -2.55
CA MET A 114 16.44 18.87 -2.33
C MET A 114 16.34 18.49 -0.85
N GLU A 115 16.75 19.42 0.03
CA GLU A 115 16.74 19.29 1.48
C GLU A 115 15.32 19.14 2.07
N TRP A 116 14.27 19.59 1.36
CA TRP A 116 12.88 19.52 1.83
C TRP A 116 12.07 18.37 1.23
N LEU A 117 12.64 17.61 0.28
CA LEU A 117 11.93 16.52 -0.39
C LEU A 117 11.54 15.36 0.53
N PHE A 118 12.17 15.25 1.70
CA PHE A 118 11.80 14.25 2.71
C PHE A 118 10.50 14.58 3.44
N LEU A 119 10.12 15.86 3.51
CA LEU A 119 9.02 16.37 4.34
C LEU A 119 7.66 15.72 3.99
N PRO A 120 7.24 15.61 2.71
CA PRO A 120 6.02 14.91 2.35
C PRO A 120 5.97 13.47 2.86
N GLY A 121 7.08 12.73 2.77
CA GLY A 121 7.20 11.37 3.26
C GLY A 121 7.08 11.26 4.78
N LEU A 122 7.74 12.16 5.52
CA LEU A 122 7.64 12.25 6.97
C LEU A 122 6.21 12.53 7.43
N LEU A 123 5.58 13.55 6.83
CA LEU A 123 4.20 13.92 7.15
C LEU A 123 3.20 12.83 6.77
N ALA A 124 3.42 12.13 5.65
CA ALA A 124 2.62 10.99 5.24
C ALA A 124 2.74 9.82 6.25
N GLY A 125 3.95 9.56 6.78
CA GLY A 125 4.18 8.60 7.84
C GLY A 125 3.39 8.95 9.12
N ALA A 126 3.46 10.22 9.54
CA ALA A 126 2.71 10.73 10.70
C ALA A 126 1.18 10.62 10.48
N ALA A 127 0.70 11.02 9.30
CA ALA A 127 -0.72 10.88 8.92
C ALA A 127 -1.16 9.42 8.90
N GLY A 128 -0.30 8.51 8.46
CA GLY A 128 -0.56 7.07 8.52
C GLY A 128 -0.72 6.56 9.96
N MET A 129 0.08 7.03 10.91
CA MET A 129 -0.07 6.69 12.34
C MET A 129 -1.36 7.29 12.92
N ALA A 130 -1.65 8.55 12.60
CA ALA A 130 -2.87 9.22 13.00
C ALA A 130 -4.11 8.52 12.41
N GLY A 131 -4.07 8.15 11.13
CA GLY A 131 -5.12 7.39 10.45
C GLY A 131 -5.37 6.03 11.10
N ALA A 132 -4.32 5.28 11.43
CA ALA A 132 -4.46 4.03 12.17
C ALA A 132 -5.06 4.22 13.56
N SER A 133 -4.72 5.31 14.25
CA SER A 133 -5.28 5.65 15.56
C SER A 133 -6.75 6.04 15.45
N LEU A 134 -7.11 6.84 14.45
CA LEU A 134 -8.50 7.19 14.13
C LEU A 134 -9.30 5.95 13.75
N GLY A 135 -8.75 5.08 12.89
CA GLY A 135 -9.36 3.84 12.47
C GLY A 135 -9.78 2.95 13.64
N ARG A 136 -8.95 2.84 14.69
CA ARG A 136 -9.32 2.08 15.91
C ARG A 136 -10.53 2.64 16.66
N ARG A 137 -10.81 3.93 16.53
CA ARG A 137 -11.97 4.58 17.17
C ARG A 137 -13.23 4.51 16.31
N LEU A 138 -13.06 4.29 15.00
CA LEU A 138 -14.17 4.18 14.08
C LEU A 138 -14.73 2.75 14.09
N HIS A 139 -16.06 2.66 14.17
CA HIS A 139 -16.79 1.38 14.10
C HIS A 139 -17.75 1.43 12.92
N PRO A 140 -17.26 1.27 11.67
CA PRO A 140 -18.07 1.44 10.49
C PRO A 140 -19.14 0.36 10.39
N LYS A 141 -20.41 0.75 10.45
CA LYS A 141 -21.55 -0.18 10.25
C LYS A 141 -21.56 -0.79 8.85
N ARG A 142 -21.04 -0.05 7.86
CA ARG A 142 -21.01 -0.44 6.45
C ARG A 142 -19.61 -0.24 5.86
N LEU A 143 -18.91 -1.32 5.57
CA LEU A 143 -17.56 -1.28 4.98
C LEU A 143 -17.53 -0.54 3.63
N ARG A 144 -18.61 -0.61 2.83
CA ARG A 144 -18.72 0.12 1.56
C ARG A 144 -18.71 1.64 1.73
N ALA A 145 -19.34 2.16 2.78
CA ALA A 145 -19.33 3.59 3.07
C ALA A 145 -17.93 4.05 3.49
N LEU A 146 -17.22 3.21 4.25
CA LEU A 146 -15.82 3.46 4.59
C LEU A 146 -14.94 3.46 3.34
N TYR A 147 -15.09 2.46 2.47
CA TYR A 147 -14.37 2.41 1.19
C TYR A 147 -14.59 3.66 0.36
N PHE A 148 -15.84 4.07 0.21
CA PHE A 148 -16.19 5.30 -0.51
C PHE A 148 -15.46 6.52 0.05
N GLY A 149 -15.52 6.75 1.37
CA GLY A 149 -14.84 7.88 2.01
C GLY A 149 -13.32 7.83 1.84
N CYS A 150 -12.72 6.66 2.08
CA CYS A 150 -11.28 6.46 1.92
C CYS A 150 -10.84 6.60 0.45
N ALA A 151 -11.59 6.04 -0.50
CA ALA A 151 -11.26 6.14 -1.92
C ALA A 151 -11.37 7.57 -2.45
N LEU A 152 -12.34 8.37 -1.96
CA LEU A 152 -12.40 9.80 -2.27
C LEU A 152 -11.19 10.55 -1.73
N LEU A 153 -10.81 10.31 -0.48
CA LEU A 153 -9.64 10.97 0.13
C LEU A 153 -8.34 10.56 -0.58
N VAL A 154 -8.18 9.27 -0.88
CA VAL A 154 -7.02 8.76 -1.63
C VAL A 154 -7.00 9.35 -3.04
N GLY A 155 -8.13 9.33 -3.74
CA GLY A 155 -8.25 9.91 -5.08
C GLY A 155 -7.94 11.41 -5.09
N THR A 156 -8.51 12.16 -4.14
CA THR A 156 -8.24 13.61 -3.99
C THR A 156 -6.76 13.87 -3.67
N GLY A 157 -6.17 13.11 -2.73
CA GLY A 157 -4.75 13.23 -2.42
C GLY A 157 -3.85 12.97 -3.63
N THR A 158 -4.19 11.96 -4.44
CA THR A 158 -3.47 11.64 -5.67
C THR A 158 -3.64 12.71 -6.73
N LEU A 159 -4.84 13.29 -6.87
CA LEU A 159 -5.09 14.44 -7.76
C LEU A 159 -4.30 15.68 -7.33
N LEU A 160 -4.23 15.98 -6.03
CA LEU A 160 -3.41 17.08 -5.51
C LEU A 160 -1.93 16.86 -5.81
N ALA A 161 -1.44 15.65 -5.60
CA ALA A 161 -0.07 15.27 -5.94
C ALA A 161 0.25 15.46 -7.43
N GLY A 162 -0.74 15.22 -8.30
CA GLY A 162 -0.59 15.34 -9.75
C GLY A 162 -0.76 16.74 -10.32
N ALA A 163 -1.72 17.54 -9.84
CA ALA A 163 -2.14 18.78 -10.49
C ALA A 163 -1.84 20.05 -9.70
N ALA A 164 -1.65 19.95 -8.37
CA ALA A 164 -1.59 21.13 -7.52
C ALA A 164 -0.20 21.80 -7.49
N PRO A 165 -0.11 23.07 -7.06
CA PRO A 165 1.16 23.73 -6.78
C PRO A 165 1.87 23.08 -5.58
N ALA A 166 3.16 23.34 -5.44
CA ALA A 166 4.10 22.60 -4.61
C ALA A 166 3.62 22.27 -3.19
N LEU A 167 3.06 23.21 -2.46
CA LEU A 167 2.58 22.99 -1.09
C LEU A 167 1.41 21.98 -1.02
N LEU A 168 0.43 22.12 -1.91
CA LEU A 168 -0.71 21.21 -2.00
C LEU A 168 -0.32 19.87 -2.62
N CYS A 169 0.64 19.86 -3.56
CA CYS A 169 1.25 18.64 -4.08
C CYS A 169 1.88 17.82 -2.94
N ALA A 170 2.63 18.46 -2.04
CA ALA A 170 3.24 17.83 -0.88
C ALA A 170 2.19 17.27 0.13
N ALA A 171 0.99 17.83 0.19
CA ALA A 171 -0.11 17.33 1.02
C ALA A 171 -0.77 16.06 0.46
N GLY A 172 -0.59 15.76 -0.83
CA GLY A 172 -1.16 14.59 -1.49
C GLY A 172 -0.83 13.27 -0.79
N PRO A 173 0.44 12.90 -0.59
CA PRO A 173 0.85 11.69 0.12
C PRO A 173 0.30 11.61 1.54
N VAL A 174 0.13 12.75 2.22
CA VAL A 174 -0.40 12.85 3.58
C VAL A 174 -1.85 12.35 3.62
N LEU A 175 -2.69 12.83 2.72
CA LEU A 175 -4.08 12.39 2.57
C LEU A 175 -4.16 10.91 2.19
N VAL A 176 -3.34 10.48 1.23
CA VAL A 176 -3.31 9.10 0.76
C VAL A 176 -2.96 8.15 1.91
N GLN A 177 -1.88 8.39 2.64
CA GLN A 177 -1.44 7.51 3.71
C GLN A 177 -2.36 7.52 4.93
N GLY A 178 -2.92 8.68 5.27
CA GLY A 178 -3.90 8.79 6.34
C GLY A 178 -5.16 7.95 6.06
N ALA A 179 -5.75 8.13 4.88
CA ALA A 179 -6.96 7.42 4.47
C ALA A 179 -6.72 5.91 4.29
N LEU A 180 -5.60 5.51 3.67
CA LEU A 180 -5.24 4.10 3.50
C LEU A 180 -5.03 3.38 4.83
N SER A 181 -4.48 4.07 5.84
CA SER A 181 -4.29 3.45 7.15
C SER A 181 -5.60 3.16 7.87
N VAL A 182 -6.61 4.02 7.68
CA VAL A 182 -7.98 3.76 8.16
C VAL A 182 -8.59 2.57 7.43
N TRP A 183 -8.53 2.60 6.10
CA TRP A 183 -9.07 1.52 5.27
C TRP A 183 -8.45 0.17 5.59
N PHE A 184 -7.12 0.07 5.55
CA PHE A 184 -6.37 -1.17 5.74
C PHE A 184 -6.67 -1.85 7.08
N LEU A 185 -6.86 -1.09 8.15
CA LEU A 185 -7.21 -1.63 9.46
C LEU A 185 -8.53 -2.40 9.41
N HIS A 186 -9.55 -1.83 8.76
CA HIS A 186 -10.89 -2.42 8.72
C HIS A 186 -11.03 -3.50 7.64
N SER A 187 -10.36 -3.35 6.49
CA SER A 187 -10.39 -4.35 5.43
C SER A 187 -9.70 -5.64 5.88
N MET A 188 -8.50 -5.54 6.48
CA MET A 188 -7.78 -6.70 7.01
C MET A 188 -8.56 -7.40 8.13
N GLN A 189 -9.17 -6.65 9.03
CA GLN A 189 -9.99 -7.23 10.08
C GLN A 189 -11.17 -8.02 9.49
N ARG A 190 -11.90 -7.42 8.55
CA ARG A 190 -13.02 -8.09 7.88
C ARG A 190 -12.60 -9.27 7.01
N LEU A 191 -11.46 -9.17 6.36
CA LEU A 191 -10.91 -10.27 5.58
C LEU A 191 -10.55 -11.45 6.51
N ASN A 192 -9.91 -11.17 7.63
CA ASN A 192 -9.58 -12.20 8.64
C ASN A 192 -10.82 -12.84 9.27
N ASP A 193 -11.89 -12.07 9.50
CA ASP A 193 -13.14 -12.58 10.06
C ASP A 193 -13.93 -13.45 9.05
N ALA A 194 -13.77 -13.16 7.75
CA ALA A 194 -14.49 -13.87 6.68
C ALA A 194 -13.86 -15.22 6.31
N ILE A 195 -12.69 -15.56 6.86
CA ILE A 195 -11.87 -16.68 6.39
C ILE A 195 -11.50 -17.62 7.54
N PRO A 196 -11.58 -18.94 7.32
CA PRO A 196 -11.08 -19.92 8.25
C PRO A 196 -9.60 -19.71 8.58
N SER A 197 -9.19 -20.01 9.80
CA SER A 197 -7.84 -19.74 10.32
C SER A 197 -6.73 -20.44 9.53
N ASP A 198 -7.02 -21.61 8.98
CA ASP A 198 -6.12 -22.42 8.15
C ASP A 198 -5.73 -21.77 6.80
N ARG A 199 -6.55 -20.82 6.30
CA ARG A 199 -6.36 -20.17 4.99
C ARG A 199 -5.97 -18.69 5.07
N ARG A 200 -5.83 -18.12 6.26
CA ARG A 200 -5.50 -16.69 6.44
C ARG A 200 -4.17 -16.28 5.82
N ALA A 201 -3.12 -17.07 6.04
CA ALA A 201 -1.80 -16.79 5.47
C ALA A 201 -1.83 -16.78 3.94
N THR A 202 -2.54 -17.74 3.34
CA THR A 202 -2.72 -17.83 1.89
C THR A 202 -3.40 -16.58 1.32
N LEU A 203 -4.44 -16.08 1.98
CA LEU A 203 -5.21 -14.93 1.49
C LEU A 203 -4.48 -13.59 1.66
N ILE A 204 -3.68 -13.43 2.72
CA ILE A 204 -2.78 -12.27 2.85
C ILE A 204 -1.76 -12.26 1.70
N SER A 205 -1.25 -13.44 1.31
CA SER A 205 -0.36 -13.57 0.15
C SER A 205 -1.07 -13.23 -1.15
N VAL A 206 -2.32 -13.66 -1.33
CA VAL A 206 -3.14 -13.36 -2.51
C VAL A 206 -3.43 -11.86 -2.61
N ASP A 207 -3.72 -11.19 -1.49
CA ASP A 207 -3.92 -9.74 -1.45
C ASP A 207 -2.68 -8.98 -1.94
N SER A 208 -1.51 -9.35 -1.40
CA SER A 208 -0.22 -8.78 -1.84
C SER A 208 0.09 -9.08 -3.32
N MET A 209 -0.25 -10.27 -3.81
CA MET A 209 -0.09 -10.63 -5.23
C MET A 209 -1.04 -9.82 -6.12
N ALA A 210 -2.30 -9.63 -5.72
CA ALA A 210 -3.26 -8.83 -6.48
C ALA A 210 -2.79 -7.38 -6.62
N TYR A 211 -2.30 -6.78 -5.55
CA TYR A 211 -1.67 -5.46 -5.59
C TYR A 211 -0.49 -5.43 -6.57
N SER A 212 0.44 -6.40 -6.47
CA SER A 212 1.62 -6.46 -7.32
C SER A 212 1.26 -6.63 -8.80
N LEU A 213 0.29 -7.49 -9.11
CA LEU A 213 -0.21 -7.71 -10.48
C LEU A 213 -0.84 -6.44 -11.08
N LEU A 214 -1.56 -5.65 -10.29
CA LEU A 214 -2.10 -4.37 -10.75
C LEU A 214 -1.00 -3.31 -10.89
N MET A 215 0.03 -3.34 -10.05
CA MET A 215 1.13 -2.38 -10.07
C MET A 215 2.01 -2.54 -11.32
N ILE A 216 2.18 -3.75 -11.84
CA ILE A 216 2.97 -4.03 -13.05
C ILE A 216 2.51 -3.17 -14.24
N PRO A 217 1.25 -3.14 -14.64
CA PRO A 217 0.79 -2.25 -15.71
C PRO A 217 0.57 -0.81 -15.24
N ALA A 218 0.15 -0.58 -14.00
CA ALA A 218 -0.21 0.76 -13.51
C ALA A 218 1.01 1.70 -13.48
N SER A 219 2.15 1.22 -13.02
CA SER A 219 3.36 2.05 -12.90
C SER A 219 3.83 2.60 -14.26
N PRO A 220 4.08 1.79 -15.30
CA PRO A 220 4.47 2.31 -16.60
C PRO A 220 3.37 3.13 -17.28
N LEU A 221 2.09 2.82 -17.07
CA LEU A 221 0.99 3.61 -17.63
C LEU A 221 0.92 5.01 -17.02
N VAL A 222 1.12 5.14 -15.72
CA VAL A 222 1.18 6.44 -15.05
C VAL A 222 2.34 7.27 -15.57
N GLY A 223 3.53 6.66 -15.76
CA GLY A 223 4.68 7.31 -16.38
C GLY A 223 4.41 7.75 -17.81
N LEU A 224 3.89 6.82 -18.64
CA LEU A 224 3.57 7.09 -20.05
C LEU A 224 2.56 8.24 -20.23
N VAL A 225 1.51 8.28 -19.41
CA VAL A 225 0.55 9.41 -19.43
C VAL A 225 1.24 10.72 -19.06
N GLY A 226 2.17 10.71 -18.10
CA GLY A 226 2.97 11.84 -17.73
C GLY A 226 3.84 12.34 -18.88
N ASP A 227 4.52 11.44 -19.57
CA ASP A 227 5.39 11.73 -20.72
C ASP A 227 4.58 12.29 -21.91
N LEU A 228 3.47 11.65 -22.25
CA LEU A 228 2.60 12.08 -23.35
C LEU A 228 1.96 13.46 -23.10
N ALA A 229 1.64 13.77 -21.86
CA ALA A 229 1.10 15.07 -21.46
C ALA A 229 2.17 16.15 -21.25
N GLY A 230 3.45 15.80 -21.30
CA GLY A 230 4.54 16.72 -20.97
C GLY A 230 4.56 17.17 -19.50
N GLN A 231 3.85 16.50 -18.64
CA GLN A 231 3.71 16.81 -17.21
C GLN A 231 3.73 15.54 -16.36
N ALA A 232 4.73 15.36 -15.53
CA ALA A 232 4.90 14.19 -14.68
C ALA A 232 3.69 13.88 -13.77
N GLY A 233 2.86 14.87 -13.48
CA GLY A 233 1.67 14.71 -12.63
C GLY A 233 0.41 14.23 -13.35
N ALA A 234 0.36 14.26 -14.69
CA ALA A 234 -0.85 13.90 -15.43
C ALA A 234 -1.28 12.45 -15.19
N GLY A 235 -0.33 11.52 -15.11
CA GLY A 235 -0.61 10.13 -14.80
C GLY A 235 -1.21 9.94 -13.40
N LEU A 236 -0.74 10.71 -12.41
CA LEU A 236 -1.33 10.72 -11.07
C LEU A 236 -2.76 11.26 -11.09
N CYS A 237 -3.05 12.27 -11.92
CA CYS A 237 -4.41 12.78 -12.05
C CYS A 237 -5.38 11.72 -12.60
N VAL A 238 -4.97 10.97 -13.62
CA VAL A 238 -5.77 9.86 -14.15
C VAL A 238 -5.97 8.78 -13.09
N LEU A 239 -4.91 8.39 -12.40
CA LEU A 239 -5.00 7.38 -11.33
C LEU A 239 -5.91 7.84 -10.19
N GLY A 240 -5.77 9.08 -9.73
CA GLY A 240 -6.60 9.66 -8.67
C GLY A 240 -8.08 9.70 -9.05
N ALA A 241 -8.39 10.09 -10.30
CA ALA A 241 -9.75 10.05 -10.83
C ALA A 241 -10.33 8.63 -10.86
N LEU A 242 -9.56 7.65 -11.33
CA LEU A 242 -9.99 6.24 -11.37
C LEU A 242 -10.30 5.70 -9.96
N VAL A 243 -9.45 6.01 -8.97
CA VAL A 243 -9.70 5.58 -7.58
C VAL A 243 -10.93 6.28 -6.99
N ALA A 244 -11.11 7.59 -7.21
CA ALA A 244 -12.30 8.31 -6.78
C ALA A 244 -13.59 7.73 -7.40
N VAL A 245 -13.56 7.42 -8.71
CA VAL A 245 -14.68 6.79 -9.43
C VAL A 245 -14.98 5.39 -8.87
N SER A 246 -13.97 4.60 -8.51
CA SER A 246 -14.18 3.31 -7.87
C SER A 246 -14.95 3.43 -6.55
N GLY A 247 -14.67 4.47 -5.77
CA GLY A 247 -15.42 4.81 -4.55
C GLY A 247 -16.87 5.17 -4.85
N LEU A 248 -17.11 6.03 -5.84
CA LEU A 248 -18.46 6.41 -6.27
C LEU A 248 -19.28 5.20 -6.75
N ALA A 249 -18.68 4.31 -7.53
CA ALA A 249 -19.31 3.08 -8.00
C ALA A 249 -19.71 2.15 -6.83
N ALA A 250 -18.89 2.09 -5.77
CA ALA A 250 -19.24 1.35 -4.56
C ALA A 250 -20.42 1.94 -3.80
N ALA A 251 -20.55 3.27 -3.79
CA ALA A 251 -21.69 3.98 -3.17
C ALA A 251 -22.99 3.85 -3.97
N GLY A 252 -22.93 3.91 -5.30
CA GLY A 252 -24.09 3.82 -6.19
C GLY A 252 -24.86 2.50 -6.05
N LYS A 253 -24.14 1.39 -5.87
CA LYS A 253 -24.75 0.05 -5.64
C LYS A 253 -25.54 -0.05 -4.33
N THR A 254 -25.32 0.84 -3.37
CA THR A 254 -26.09 0.89 -2.12
C THR A 254 -27.46 1.55 -2.28
N ARG A 255 -27.57 2.53 -3.19
CA ARG A 255 -28.86 3.20 -3.45
C ARG A 255 -29.83 2.33 -4.26
N TYR A 256 -29.33 1.48 -5.13
CA TYR A 256 -30.17 0.60 -5.96
C TYR A 256 -30.78 -0.55 -5.15
N ASN A 257 -30.03 -1.17 -4.25
CA ASN A 257 -30.55 -2.27 -3.39
C ASN A 257 -31.49 -1.79 -2.26
N GLY A 258 -31.58 -0.49 -1.99
CA GLY A 258 -32.49 0.08 -0.98
C GLY A 258 -33.84 0.57 -1.53
N ARG A 259 -34.06 0.49 -2.85
CA ARG A 259 -35.32 0.88 -3.51
C ARG A 259 -36.17 -0.32 -3.94
N GLY A 260 -35.74 -1.52 -3.66
CA GLY A 260 -36.42 -2.77 -3.99
C GLY A 260 -36.80 -3.64 -2.79
N ALA A 261 -36.87 -3.06 -1.58
CA ALA A 261 -37.33 -3.73 -0.36
C ALA A 261 -38.49 -2.96 0.26
#